data_a04980a74a812036433e14eefadb738a
#
_entry.id   a04980a74a812036433e14eefadb738a
#
_cell.length_a   1.000
_cell.length_b   1.000
_cell.length_c   1.000
_cell.angle_alpha   90.00
_cell.angle_beta   90.00
_cell.angle_gamma   90.00
#
_symmetry.space_group_name_H-M   'P 1'
#
loop_
_entity.id
_entity.type
_entity.pdbx_description
1 polymer ?
#
loop_
_entity_poly.entity_id
_entity_poly.type
_entity_poly.pdbx_seq_one_letter_code
_entity_poly.pdbx_strand_id
1 'polypeptide(L)'
;LRPEQTTVDPENRLFSHGPRYRLDAETIRDSALASGGLLVEKLGGPSVKPYQPPGLWKDVAYGGGGLRYTAQEFIQDHGDNLYRRSMYTFWKRAAAPPGMLLFDAPNREICTAERSRSNTPVQALALMNDVQYIEAARAVAERIMQHGGSTTQERITYAGLLTLGRPPTSVEASALLQQFNDQLSDYRVTPEAALALLQTGESRYRTELDAAELA
;
A
#
# COMPACT_ATOMS: atom_id res chain seq x y z
N LEU A 1 8.00 -20.04 9.69
CA LEU A 1 8.40 -20.47 11.03
C LEU A 1 8.62 -21.96 11.03
N ARG A 2 9.75 -22.42 11.54
CA ARG A 2 9.93 -23.85 11.83
C ARG A 2 9.20 -24.13 13.15
N PRO A 3 8.24 -25.08 13.19
CA PRO A 3 7.45 -25.35 14.40
C PRO A 3 8.32 -25.62 15.63
N GLU A 4 9.47 -26.26 15.42
CA GLU A 4 10.46 -26.57 16.45
C GLU A 4 11.01 -25.31 17.15
N GLN A 5 11.25 -24.22 16.41
CA GLN A 5 11.78 -22.98 16.97
C GLN A 5 10.75 -22.29 17.87
N THR A 6 9.48 -22.32 17.49
CA THR A 6 8.39 -21.74 18.29
C THR A 6 8.14 -22.54 19.57
N THR A 7 8.43 -23.85 19.57
CA THR A 7 8.31 -24.71 20.76
C THR A 7 9.45 -24.45 21.76
N VAL A 8 10.68 -24.23 21.25
CA VAL A 8 11.87 -24.02 22.09
C VAL A 8 11.92 -22.58 22.63
N ASP A 9 11.49 -21.59 21.87
CA ASP A 9 11.55 -20.17 22.23
C ASP A 9 10.22 -19.46 21.87
N PRO A 10 9.12 -19.78 22.59
CA PRO A 10 7.79 -19.24 22.26
C PRO A 10 7.71 -17.72 22.42
N GLU A 11 8.48 -17.14 23.35
CA GLU A 11 8.53 -15.70 23.59
C GLU A 11 9.59 -14.97 22.72
N ASN A 12 10.29 -15.73 21.86
CA ASN A 12 11.36 -15.20 20.99
C ASN A 12 12.46 -14.43 21.75
N ARG A 13 12.78 -14.85 22.97
CA ARG A 13 13.81 -14.21 23.81
C ARG A 13 15.22 -14.44 23.30
N LEU A 14 15.42 -15.53 22.56
CA LEU A 14 16.70 -15.91 21.94
C LEU A 14 16.80 -15.48 20.47
N PHE A 15 15.80 -14.72 19.98
CA PHE A 15 15.70 -14.30 18.57
C PHE A 15 15.75 -15.47 17.59
N SER A 16 15.19 -16.61 17.98
CA SER A 16 15.19 -17.84 17.19
C SER A 16 14.32 -17.76 15.93
N HIS A 17 13.39 -16.80 15.90
CA HIS A 17 12.51 -16.55 14.75
C HIS A 17 12.19 -15.05 14.62
N GLY A 18 11.82 -14.62 13.41
CA GLY A 18 11.36 -13.26 13.17
C GLY A 18 10.00 -13.00 13.83
N PRO A 19 9.76 -11.77 14.34
CA PRO A 19 8.47 -11.43 14.92
C PRO A 19 7.36 -11.44 13.86
N ARG A 20 6.15 -11.82 14.29
CA ARG A 20 4.95 -11.81 13.47
C ARG A 20 3.97 -10.77 13.97
N TYR A 21 4.27 -9.53 13.73
CA TYR A 21 3.33 -8.45 14.00
C TYR A 21 3.10 -7.61 12.74
N ARG A 22 1.96 -6.95 12.69
CA ARG A 22 1.64 -6.03 11.61
C ARG A 22 2.60 -4.83 11.64
N LEU A 23 3.07 -4.43 10.49
CA LEU A 23 3.92 -3.25 10.31
C LEU A 23 3.15 -1.97 10.69
N ASP A 24 3.88 -0.93 11.06
CA ASP A 24 3.32 0.39 11.28
C ASP A 24 2.77 0.99 9.97
N ALA A 25 1.80 1.87 10.06
CA ALA A 25 1.12 2.49 8.93
C ALA A 25 2.08 3.07 7.89
N GLU A 26 3.10 3.79 8.35
CA GLU A 26 4.12 4.38 7.50
C GLU A 26 4.91 3.31 6.74
N THR A 27 5.25 2.22 7.42
CA THR A 27 6.00 1.12 6.82
C THR A 27 5.16 0.32 5.82
N ILE A 28 3.87 0.12 6.09
CA ILE A 28 2.95 -0.55 5.15
C ILE A 28 2.92 0.23 3.83
N ARG A 29 2.72 1.54 3.88
CA ARG A 29 2.69 2.38 2.69
C ARG A 29 4.05 2.40 1.97
N ASP A 30 5.13 2.64 2.71
CA ASP A 30 6.47 2.73 2.12
C ASP A 30 6.89 1.40 1.49
N SER A 31 6.53 0.26 2.09
CA SER A 31 6.78 -1.07 1.53
C SER A 31 6.01 -1.31 0.23
N ALA A 32 4.73 -0.88 0.16
CA ALA A 32 3.95 -0.99 -1.06
C ALA A 32 4.59 -0.18 -2.21
N LEU A 33 4.94 1.07 -1.95
CA LEU A 33 5.62 1.93 -2.93
C LEU A 33 7.00 1.40 -3.33
N ALA A 34 7.78 0.88 -2.38
CA ALA A 34 9.10 0.30 -2.64
C ALA A 34 9.01 -0.96 -3.51
N SER A 35 8.06 -1.86 -3.20
CA SER A 35 7.82 -3.07 -3.99
C SER A 35 7.42 -2.74 -5.42
N GLY A 36 6.62 -1.68 -5.64
CA GLY A 36 6.27 -1.17 -6.97
C GLY A 36 7.39 -0.39 -7.65
N GLY A 37 8.45 0.01 -6.91
CA GLY A 37 9.50 0.89 -7.45
C GLY A 37 9.06 2.34 -7.61
N LEU A 38 7.96 2.73 -6.95
CA LEU A 38 7.43 4.10 -6.94
C LEU A 38 8.03 4.96 -5.83
N LEU A 39 8.63 4.36 -4.80
CA LEU A 39 9.13 5.09 -3.64
C LEU A 39 10.23 6.10 -4.02
N VAL A 40 10.01 7.35 -3.66
CA VAL A 40 10.98 8.44 -3.85
C VAL A 40 11.76 8.67 -2.55
N GLU A 41 13.04 8.32 -2.55
CA GLU A 41 13.94 8.39 -1.39
C GLU A 41 14.61 9.76 -1.20
N LYS A 42 13.89 10.85 -1.50
CA LYS A 42 14.40 12.21 -1.30
C LYS A 42 14.37 12.57 0.18
N LEU A 43 15.54 12.83 0.77
CA LEU A 43 15.68 13.28 2.16
C LEU A 43 15.49 14.79 2.29
N GLY A 44 14.88 15.21 3.42
CA GLY A 44 14.65 16.62 3.73
C GLY A 44 13.56 17.27 2.88
N GLY A 45 13.43 18.58 3.00
CA GLY A 45 12.42 19.39 2.31
C GLY A 45 11.06 19.42 3.03
N PRO A 46 10.04 20.08 2.42
CA PRO A 46 8.72 20.25 3.02
C PRO A 46 7.95 18.93 3.10
N SER A 47 6.91 18.92 3.94
CA SER A 47 5.92 17.84 3.98
C SER A 47 5.14 17.77 2.67
N VAL A 48 4.61 16.58 2.37
CA VAL A 48 3.86 16.27 1.16
C VAL A 48 2.45 15.82 1.48
N LYS A 49 1.56 15.97 0.51
CA LYS A 49 0.14 15.62 0.60
C LYS A 49 -0.20 14.54 -0.42
N PRO A 50 0.04 13.26 -0.10
CA PRO A 50 -0.30 12.14 -0.96
C PRO A 50 -1.83 11.98 -1.08
N TYR A 51 -2.27 10.94 -1.79
CA TYR A 51 -3.69 10.63 -1.97
C TYR A 51 -4.47 10.67 -0.65
N GLN A 52 -5.65 11.28 -0.69
CA GLN A 52 -6.60 11.34 0.41
C GLN A 52 -8.01 11.52 -0.16
N PRO A 53 -9.04 10.90 0.44
CA PRO A 53 -10.42 11.16 0.04
C PRO A 53 -10.76 12.64 0.08
N PRO A 54 -11.50 13.18 -0.91
CA PRO A 54 -11.86 14.57 -0.96
C PRO A 54 -12.84 14.97 0.17
N GLY A 55 -12.87 16.25 0.52
CA GLY A 55 -13.86 16.82 1.44
C GLY A 55 -13.53 16.74 2.93
N LEU A 56 -12.67 15.83 3.38
CA LEU A 56 -12.39 15.60 4.80
C LEU A 56 -11.96 16.85 5.58
N TRP A 57 -11.20 17.73 4.97
CA TRP A 57 -10.74 18.95 5.65
C TRP A 57 -11.85 19.98 5.82
N LYS A 58 -12.83 19.99 4.92
CA LYS A 58 -13.97 20.91 4.97
C LYS A 58 -14.84 20.66 6.19
N ASP A 59 -15.06 19.39 6.52
CA ASP A 59 -15.92 18.97 7.62
C ASP A 59 -15.34 19.31 9.01
N VAL A 60 -14.00 19.37 9.11
CA VAL A 60 -13.27 19.68 10.34
C VAL A 60 -12.65 21.09 10.34
N ALA A 61 -12.93 21.89 9.33
CA ALA A 61 -12.41 23.25 9.25
C ALA A 61 -13.21 24.17 10.16
N TYR A 62 -12.51 24.85 11.07
CA TYR A 62 -13.11 25.86 11.93
C TYR A 62 -13.10 27.21 11.21
N GLY A 63 -14.27 27.80 11.03
CA GLY A 63 -14.42 29.14 10.46
C GLY A 63 -15.87 29.62 10.57
N GLY A 64 -16.06 30.84 11.03
CA GLY A 64 -17.36 31.51 11.10
C GLY A 64 -17.23 32.99 10.76
N GLY A 65 -18.31 33.61 10.22
CA GLY A 65 -18.32 35.02 9.91
C GLY A 65 -17.36 35.50 8.86
N GLY A 66 -16.96 34.61 7.92
CA GLY A 66 -15.98 34.93 6.84
C GLY A 66 -14.51 34.80 7.22
N LEU A 67 -14.20 34.50 8.47
CA LEU A 67 -12.84 34.25 8.93
C LEU A 67 -12.49 32.76 8.79
N ARG A 68 -11.36 32.47 8.12
CA ARG A 68 -10.84 31.12 7.94
C ARG A 68 -9.61 30.95 8.83
N TYR A 69 -9.79 30.25 9.94
CA TYR A 69 -8.68 30.02 10.89
C TYR A 69 -7.81 28.80 10.49
N THR A 70 -8.33 27.90 9.67
CA THR A 70 -7.61 26.70 9.21
C THR A 70 -7.83 26.45 7.73
N ALA A 71 -6.88 25.81 7.05
CA ALA A 71 -7.05 25.37 5.67
C ALA A 71 -8.28 24.46 5.54
N GLN A 72 -9.18 24.80 4.64
CA GLN A 72 -10.46 24.10 4.41
C GLN A 72 -10.36 23.07 3.30
N GLU A 73 -9.40 23.24 2.40
CA GLU A 73 -9.20 22.37 1.24
C GLU A 73 -7.90 21.58 1.39
N PHE A 74 -7.99 20.31 1.09
CA PHE A 74 -6.84 19.47 0.87
C PHE A 74 -6.45 19.60 -0.60
N ILE A 75 -5.31 20.18 -0.88
CA ILE A 75 -4.73 20.24 -2.22
C ILE A 75 -3.69 19.13 -2.28
N GLN A 76 -3.99 18.08 -3.03
CA GLN A 76 -3.09 16.96 -3.24
C GLN A 76 -1.84 17.43 -3.99
N ASP A 77 -0.69 16.90 -3.62
CA ASP A 77 0.53 17.08 -4.39
C ASP A 77 0.55 16.13 -5.60
N HIS A 78 1.46 16.40 -6.54
CA HIS A 78 1.62 15.66 -7.80
C HIS A 78 3.07 15.22 -8.01
N GLY A 79 3.26 14.27 -8.93
CA GLY A 79 4.56 13.74 -9.30
C GLY A 79 5.27 13.07 -8.12
N ASP A 80 6.58 13.27 -8.01
CA ASP A 80 7.43 12.66 -6.99
C ASP A 80 6.92 12.85 -5.55
N ASN A 81 6.21 13.94 -5.27
CA ASN A 81 5.69 14.24 -3.96
C ASN A 81 4.61 13.26 -3.48
N LEU A 82 3.88 12.63 -4.41
CA LEU A 82 2.92 11.57 -4.08
C LEU A 82 3.60 10.33 -3.49
N TYR A 83 4.83 10.06 -3.90
CA TYR A 83 5.53 8.80 -3.63
C TYR A 83 6.66 8.93 -2.62
N ARG A 84 6.82 10.10 -1.98
CA ARG A 84 7.80 10.27 -0.90
C ARG A 84 7.47 9.39 0.30
N ARG A 85 8.51 9.09 1.10
CA ARG A 85 8.35 8.32 2.33
C ARG A 85 7.27 8.90 3.23
N SER A 86 6.51 8.03 3.86
CA SER A 86 5.35 8.37 4.71
C SER A 86 5.68 9.30 5.87
N MET A 87 6.93 9.31 6.33
CA MET A 87 7.39 10.25 7.37
C MET A 87 7.25 11.72 6.95
N TYR A 88 7.21 12.02 5.65
CA TYR A 88 7.02 13.37 5.12
C TYR A 88 5.55 13.74 4.90
N THR A 89 4.61 12.83 5.12
CA THR A 89 3.18 13.12 4.94
C THR A 89 2.75 14.26 5.85
N PHE A 90 2.10 15.26 5.25
CA PHE A 90 1.55 16.40 5.99
C PHE A 90 0.48 15.92 6.95
N TRP A 91 0.60 16.32 8.20
CA TRP A 91 -0.32 15.97 9.27
C TRP A 91 -1.10 17.18 9.74
N LYS A 92 -2.37 17.28 9.34
CA LYS A 92 -3.28 18.27 9.90
C LYS A 92 -3.79 17.74 11.24
N ARG A 93 -3.57 18.49 12.31
CA ARG A 93 -3.92 18.06 13.68
C ARG A 93 -5.40 17.67 13.82
N ALA A 94 -6.33 18.49 13.26
CA ALA A 94 -7.77 18.24 13.32
C ALA A 94 -8.26 17.18 12.30
N ALA A 95 -7.42 16.77 11.34
CA ALA A 95 -7.75 15.83 10.28
C ALA A 95 -6.50 15.05 9.89
N ALA A 96 -6.10 14.13 10.73
CA ALA A 96 -4.99 13.23 10.42
C ALA A 96 -5.28 12.40 9.16
N PRO A 97 -4.24 11.99 8.39
CA PRO A 97 -4.43 11.20 7.18
C PRO A 97 -5.19 9.90 7.47
N PRO A 98 -6.36 9.66 6.84
CA PRO A 98 -7.22 8.53 7.19
C PRO A 98 -6.56 7.17 6.94
N GLY A 99 -5.79 7.02 5.86
CA GLY A 99 -5.02 5.80 5.60
C GLY A 99 -3.99 5.49 6.68
N MET A 100 -3.42 6.51 7.33
CA MET A 100 -2.51 6.29 8.47
C MET A 100 -3.26 5.88 9.72
N LEU A 101 -4.38 6.57 10.05
CA LEU A 101 -5.21 6.24 11.20
C LEU A 101 -5.80 4.83 11.10
N LEU A 102 -6.19 4.43 9.90
CA LEU A 102 -6.72 3.09 9.64
C LEU A 102 -5.74 1.98 10.03
N PHE A 103 -4.45 2.24 9.90
CA PHE A 103 -3.37 1.32 10.30
C PHE A 103 -2.74 1.70 11.64
N ASP A 104 -3.55 2.27 12.56
CA ASP A 104 -3.21 2.57 13.95
C ASP A 104 -2.03 3.56 14.13
N ALA A 105 -1.81 4.48 13.19
CA ALA A 105 -0.90 5.58 13.43
C ALA A 105 -1.46 6.48 14.56
N PRO A 106 -0.63 6.97 15.48
CA PRO A 106 -1.08 7.88 16.53
C PRO A 106 -1.58 9.19 15.91
N ASN A 107 -2.66 9.76 16.49
CA ASN A 107 -3.23 11.02 16.02
C ASN A 107 -2.34 12.25 16.27
N ARG A 108 -1.26 12.08 17.06
CA ARG A 108 -0.29 13.13 17.43
C ARG A 108 -0.87 14.25 18.31
N GLU A 109 -2.03 14.06 18.92
CA GLU A 109 -2.59 14.99 19.89
C GLU A 109 -2.14 14.70 21.31
N ILE A 110 -1.88 13.43 21.61
CA ILE A 110 -1.40 12.96 22.92
C ILE A 110 -0.12 12.15 22.74
N CYS A 111 0.70 12.12 23.78
CA CYS A 111 1.87 11.24 23.79
C CYS A 111 1.44 9.78 23.84
N THR A 112 1.94 9.00 22.89
CA THR A 112 1.67 7.57 22.78
C THR A 112 2.97 6.81 22.97
N ALA A 113 3.09 6.11 24.09
CA ALA A 113 4.29 5.34 24.41
C ALA A 113 4.39 4.06 23.57
N GLU A 114 3.24 3.43 23.29
CA GLU A 114 3.14 2.23 22.48
C GLU A 114 1.96 2.37 21.50
N ARG A 115 2.21 2.04 20.21
CA ARG A 115 1.16 2.05 19.18
C ARG A 115 0.31 0.80 19.30
N SER A 116 -1.01 0.96 19.18
CA SER A 116 -1.89 -0.19 19.00
C SER A 116 -1.59 -0.90 17.67
N ARG A 117 -1.92 -2.17 17.60
CA ARG A 117 -1.78 -3.00 16.38
C ARG A 117 -3.05 -3.83 16.23
N SER A 118 -4.04 -3.24 15.60
CA SER A 118 -5.27 -3.93 15.26
C SER A 118 -5.13 -4.72 13.95
N ASN A 119 -6.00 -5.68 13.76
CA ASN A 119 -6.14 -6.39 12.49
C ASN A 119 -7.64 -6.47 12.16
N THR A 120 -8.10 -5.59 11.30
CA THR A 120 -9.52 -5.42 10.99
C THR A 120 -9.80 -5.71 9.52
N PRO A 121 -11.02 -6.17 9.18
CA PRO A 121 -11.43 -6.34 7.78
C PRO A 121 -11.35 -5.05 6.96
N VAL A 122 -11.55 -3.89 7.61
CA VAL A 122 -11.48 -2.57 6.93
C VAL A 122 -10.06 -2.26 6.48
N GLN A 123 -9.03 -2.69 7.21
CA GLN A 123 -7.65 -2.56 6.78
C GLN A 123 -7.36 -3.39 5.53
N ALA A 124 -7.85 -4.63 5.46
CA ALA A 124 -7.74 -5.46 4.26
C ALA A 124 -8.48 -4.81 3.08
N LEU A 125 -9.69 -4.31 3.31
CA LEU A 125 -10.48 -3.63 2.28
C LEU A 125 -9.77 -2.37 1.75
N ALA A 126 -9.09 -1.61 2.60
CA ALA A 126 -8.32 -0.44 2.19
C ALA A 126 -7.12 -0.83 1.30
N LEU A 127 -6.39 -1.90 1.63
CA LEU A 127 -5.30 -2.38 0.78
C LEU A 127 -5.78 -2.79 -0.62
N MET A 128 -7.04 -3.19 -0.75
CA MET A 128 -7.64 -3.62 -2.02
C MET A 128 -8.29 -2.48 -2.81
N ASN A 129 -8.64 -1.35 -2.19
CA ASN A 129 -9.46 -0.31 -2.83
C ASN A 129 -8.88 1.10 -2.79
N ASP A 130 -7.91 1.37 -1.91
CA ASP A 130 -7.30 2.69 -1.86
C ASP A 130 -6.43 2.93 -3.10
N VAL A 131 -6.60 4.08 -3.74
CA VAL A 131 -5.90 4.48 -4.97
C VAL A 131 -4.40 4.22 -4.89
N GLN A 132 -3.79 4.53 -3.76
CA GLN A 132 -2.35 4.41 -3.56
C GLN A 132 -1.87 2.95 -3.58
N TYR A 133 -2.66 2.04 -2.98
CA TYR A 133 -2.30 0.62 -2.95
C TYR A 133 -2.60 -0.07 -4.28
N ILE A 134 -3.69 0.31 -4.97
CA ILE A 134 -3.98 -0.17 -6.33
C ILE A 134 -2.86 0.26 -7.30
N GLU A 135 -2.48 1.52 -7.25
CA GLU A 135 -1.38 2.04 -8.08
C GLU A 135 -0.05 1.33 -7.80
N ALA A 136 0.27 1.11 -6.52
CA ALA A 136 1.46 0.36 -6.13
C ALA A 136 1.40 -1.10 -6.59
N ALA A 137 0.24 -1.76 -6.47
CA ALA A 137 0.04 -3.13 -6.93
C ALA A 137 0.21 -3.24 -8.45
N ARG A 138 -0.35 -2.31 -9.24
CA ARG A 138 -0.11 -2.22 -10.68
C ARG A 138 1.39 -2.12 -11.00
N ALA A 139 2.10 -1.22 -10.33
CA ALA A 139 3.54 -1.05 -10.54
C ALA A 139 4.34 -2.33 -10.17
N VAL A 140 3.90 -3.08 -9.14
CA VAL A 140 4.44 -4.40 -8.82
C VAL A 140 4.17 -5.37 -9.97
N ALA A 141 2.95 -5.40 -10.51
CA ALA A 141 2.58 -6.27 -11.63
C ALA A 141 3.42 -5.98 -12.89
N GLU A 142 3.65 -4.72 -13.22
CA GLU A 142 4.56 -4.32 -14.30
C GLU A 142 5.98 -4.89 -14.11
N ARG A 143 6.52 -4.80 -12.90
CA ARG A 143 7.84 -5.36 -12.58
C ARG A 143 7.85 -6.89 -12.70
N ILE A 144 6.79 -7.55 -12.26
CA ILE A 144 6.64 -9.00 -12.38
C ILE A 144 6.61 -9.42 -13.85
N MET A 145 5.84 -8.75 -14.69
CA MET A 145 5.76 -9.04 -16.12
C MET A 145 7.10 -8.82 -16.85
N GLN A 146 7.89 -7.85 -16.41
CA GLN A 146 9.19 -7.53 -17.02
C GLN A 146 10.34 -8.42 -16.54
N HIS A 147 10.33 -8.81 -15.28
CA HIS A 147 11.50 -9.44 -14.63
C HIS A 147 11.21 -10.81 -14.03
N GLY A 148 9.94 -11.21 -13.96
CA GLY A 148 9.51 -12.45 -13.29
C GLY A 148 9.66 -13.71 -14.13
N GLY A 149 10.22 -13.62 -15.35
CA GLY A 149 10.37 -14.76 -16.26
C GLY A 149 9.25 -14.87 -17.29
N SER A 150 9.26 -15.96 -18.05
CA SER A 150 8.35 -16.17 -19.18
C SER A 150 7.09 -16.97 -18.85
N THR A 151 7.11 -17.71 -17.73
CA THR A 151 5.99 -18.55 -17.31
C THR A 151 5.26 -17.92 -16.11
N THR A 152 3.96 -18.17 -16.00
CA THR A 152 3.15 -17.70 -14.85
C THR A 152 3.73 -18.20 -13.52
N GLN A 153 4.27 -19.40 -13.46
CA GLN A 153 4.87 -19.96 -12.26
C GLN A 153 6.13 -19.19 -11.83
N GLU A 154 6.99 -18.81 -12.78
CA GLU A 154 8.16 -17.98 -12.50
C GLU A 154 7.74 -16.60 -12.00
N ARG A 155 6.74 -15.99 -12.62
CA ARG A 155 6.16 -14.71 -12.22
C ARG A 155 5.58 -14.75 -10.81
N ILE A 156 4.84 -15.79 -10.45
CA ILE A 156 4.32 -16.00 -9.08
C ILE A 156 5.46 -16.15 -8.07
N THR A 157 6.52 -16.89 -8.44
CA THR A 157 7.71 -17.04 -7.59
C THR A 157 8.40 -15.69 -7.37
N TYR A 158 8.58 -14.91 -8.44
CA TYR A 158 9.17 -13.58 -8.37
C TYR A 158 8.30 -12.61 -7.55
N ALA A 159 6.98 -12.66 -7.71
CA ALA A 159 6.04 -11.88 -6.89
C ALA A 159 6.24 -12.15 -5.39
N GLY A 160 6.37 -13.42 -5.00
CA GLY A 160 6.64 -13.79 -3.62
C GLY A 160 7.99 -13.28 -3.11
N LEU A 161 9.03 -13.35 -3.92
CA LEU A 161 10.34 -12.80 -3.57
C LEU A 161 10.28 -11.27 -3.39
N LEU A 162 9.56 -10.58 -4.27
CA LEU A 162 9.45 -9.13 -4.25
C LEU A 162 8.63 -8.60 -3.06
N THR A 163 7.55 -9.29 -2.70
CA THR A 163 6.57 -8.82 -1.69
C THR A 163 6.75 -9.46 -0.31
N LEU A 164 7.15 -10.73 -0.26
CA LEU A 164 7.29 -11.51 0.97
C LEU A 164 8.75 -11.76 1.36
N GLY A 165 9.72 -11.44 0.48
CA GLY A 165 11.13 -11.74 0.69
C GLY A 165 11.47 -13.25 0.64
N ARG A 166 10.53 -14.09 0.20
CA ARG A 166 10.69 -15.54 0.05
C ARG A 166 9.84 -16.07 -1.12
N PRO A 167 10.19 -17.21 -1.71
CA PRO A 167 9.28 -17.85 -2.64
C PRO A 167 7.98 -18.29 -1.91
N PRO A 168 6.84 -18.28 -2.60
CA PRO A 168 5.60 -18.79 -2.05
C PRO A 168 5.68 -20.30 -1.82
N THR A 169 4.97 -20.80 -0.82
CA THR A 169 4.76 -22.23 -0.62
C THR A 169 3.90 -22.80 -1.75
N SER A 170 3.85 -24.13 -1.90
CA SER A 170 3.01 -24.77 -2.92
C SER A 170 1.53 -24.39 -2.79
N VAL A 171 1.03 -24.26 -1.56
CA VAL A 171 -0.36 -23.86 -1.29
C VAL A 171 -0.60 -22.42 -1.68
N GLU A 172 0.30 -21.51 -1.30
CA GLU A 172 0.22 -20.10 -1.68
C GLU A 172 0.32 -19.92 -3.21
N ALA A 173 1.24 -20.62 -3.85
CA ALA A 173 1.41 -20.55 -5.30
C ALA A 173 0.17 -21.05 -6.06
N SER A 174 -0.44 -22.14 -5.59
CA SER A 174 -1.68 -22.67 -6.19
C SER A 174 -2.85 -21.69 -6.04
N ALA A 175 -3.00 -21.09 -4.87
CA ALA A 175 -4.05 -20.09 -4.62
C ALA A 175 -3.86 -18.84 -5.49
N LEU A 176 -2.62 -18.33 -5.59
CA LEU A 176 -2.29 -17.19 -6.45
C LEU A 176 -2.52 -17.50 -7.92
N LEU A 177 -2.15 -18.69 -8.38
CA LEU A 177 -2.38 -19.12 -9.76
C LEU A 177 -3.87 -19.21 -10.09
N GLN A 178 -4.67 -19.76 -9.19
CA GLN A 178 -6.11 -19.81 -9.37
C GLN A 178 -6.70 -18.41 -9.47
N GLN A 179 -6.39 -17.54 -8.50
CA GLN A 179 -6.87 -16.15 -8.48
C GLN A 179 -6.47 -15.39 -9.76
N PHE A 180 -5.23 -15.55 -10.21
CA PHE A 180 -4.75 -14.94 -11.44
C PHE A 180 -5.57 -15.40 -12.66
N ASN A 181 -5.82 -16.71 -12.81
CA ASN A 181 -6.57 -17.24 -13.93
C ASN A 181 -8.03 -16.76 -13.91
N ASP A 182 -8.65 -16.70 -12.76
CA ASP A 182 -10.02 -16.22 -12.56
C ASP A 182 -10.14 -14.75 -13.00
N GLN A 183 -9.26 -13.88 -12.48
CA GLN A 183 -9.25 -12.44 -12.81
C GLN A 183 -8.88 -12.20 -14.27
N LEU A 184 -7.89 -12.91 -14.83
CA LEU A 184 -7.54 -12.80 -16.23
C LEU A 184 -8.71 -13.15 -17.15
N SER A 185 -9.49 -14.18 -16.79
CA SER A 185 -10.70 -14.55 -17.52
C SER A 185 -11.73 -13.41 -17.50
N ASP A 186 -11.96 -12.81 -16.34
CA ASP A 186 -12.92 -11.71 -16.16
C ASP A 186 -12.51 -10.47 -16.96
N TYR A 187 -11.23 -10.08 -16.89
CA TYR A 187 -10.72 -8.92 -17.62
C TYR A 187 -10.64 -9.14 -19.15
N ARG A 188 -10.51 -10.37 -19.60
CA ARG A 188 -10.63 -10.68 -21.04
C ARG A 188 -12.07 -10.55 -21.55
N VAL A 189 -13.05 -10.82 -20.71
CA VAL A 189 -14.47 -10.62 -21.02
C VAL A 189 -14.87 -9.14 -20.95
N THR A 190 -14.26 -8.38 -20.02
CA THR A 190 -14.54 -6.97 -19.76
C THR A 190 -13.28 -6.10 -19.85
N PRO A 191 -12.71 -5.88 -21.04
CA PRO A 191 -11.45 -5.13 -21.20
C PRO A 191 -11.51 -3.68 -20.68
N GLU A 192 -12.67 -3.05 -20.71
CA GLU A 192 -12.89 -1.71 -20.16
C GLU A 192 -12.68 -1.65 -18.63
N ALA A 193 -13.02 -2.72 -17.93
CA ALA A 193 -12.77 -2.81 -16.48
C ALA A 193 -11.26 -2.90 -16.18
N ALA A 194 -10.51 -3.68 -16.98
CA ALA A 194 -9.05 -3.74 -16.90
C ALA A 194 -8.43 -2.34 -17.10
N LEU A 195 -8.84 -1.64 -18.18
CA LEU A 195 -8.32 -0.30 -18.47
C LEU A 195 -8.68 0.72 -17.38
N ALA A 196 -9.88 0.64 -16.83
CA ALA A 196 -10.29 1.51 -15.72
C ALA A 196 -9.41 1.29 -14.47
N LEU A 197 -9.11 0.03 -14.13
CA LEU A 197 -8.20 -0.30 -13.04
C LEU A 197 -6.79 0.24 -13.29
N LEU A 198 -6.25 0.03 -14.48
CA LEU A 198 -4.90 0.47 -14.87
C LEU A 198 -4.73 2.00 -14.91
N GLN A 199 -5.82 2.75 -15.04
CA GLN A 199 -5.80 4.21 -14.97
C GLN A 199 -5.85 4.76 -13.53
N THR A 200 -5.94 3.90 -12.53
CA THR A 200 -5.96 4.32 -11.13
C THR A 200 -4.60 4.89 -10.71
N GLY A 201 -4.62 6.06 -10.07
CA GLY A 201 -3.41 6.77 -9.65
C GLY A 201 -2.86 7.71 -10.72
N GLU A 202 -1.75 8.36 -10.42
CA GLU A 202 -1.14 9.38 -11.30
C GLU A 202 -0.01 8.81 -12.16
N SER A 203 0.70 7.78 -11.70
CA SER A 203 1.74 7.15 -12.50
C SER A 203 1.13 6.44 -13.72
N ARG A 204 1.78 6.59 -14.85
CA ARG A 204 1.32 5.95 -16.09
C ARG A 204 1.71 4.48 -16.10
N TYR A 205 0.78 3.62 -16.48
CA TYR A 205 1.08 2.21 -16.73
C TYR A 205 1.76 2.02 -18.09
N ARG A 206 2.43 0.90 -18.25
CA ARG A 206 3.14 0.53 -19.46
C ARG A 206 2.17 -0.04 -20.50
N THR A 207 1.86 0.74 -21.52
CA THR A 207 0.89 0.38 -22.56
C THR A 207 1.37 -0.71 -23.52
N GLU A 208 2.65 -1.08 -23.48
CA GLU A 208 3.22 -2.18 -24.24
C GLU A 208 2.94 -3.58 -23.64
N LEU A 209 2.46 -3.63 -22.38
CA LEU A 209 2.07 -4.87 -21.70
C LEU A 209 0.61 -5.21 -22.01
N ASP A 210 0.28 -6.51 -21.94
CA ASP A 210 -1.10 -6.96 -22.10
C ASP A 210 -1.96 -6.42 -20.93
N ALA A 211 -2.98 -5.62 -21.26
CA ALA A 211 -3.77 -4.92 -20.26
C ALA A 211 -4.60 -5.85 -19.37
N ALA A 212 -5.10 -6.96 -19.91
CA ALA A 212 -5.88 -7.92 -19.13
C ALA A 212 -5.00 -8.76 -18.18
N GLU A 213 -3.75 -9.00 -18.57
CA GLU A 213 -2.79 -9.70 -17.73
C GLU A 213 -2.20 -8.79 -16.65
N LEU A 214 -2.06 -7.48 -16.95
CA LEU A 214 -1.53 -6.48 -16.03
C LEU A 214 -2.54 -6.08 -14.95
N ALA A 215 -3.83 -6.04 -15.27
CA ALA A 215 -4.92 -5.67 -14.36
C ALA A 215 -5.25 -6.79 -13.36
#